data_29e634fba62a10cbe748a6f85e320884
#
_entry.id   29e634fba62a10cbe748a6f85e320884
#
_cell.length_a   1.000
_cell.length_b   1.000
_cell.length_c   1.000
_cell.angle_alpha   90.00
_cell.angle_beta   90.00
_cell.angle_gamma   90.00
#
_symmetry.space_group_name_H-M   'P 1'
#
loop_
_entity.id
_entity.type
_entity.pdbx_description
1 polymer ?
#
loop_
_entity_poly.entity_id
_entity_poly.type
_entity_poly.pdbx_seq_one_letter_code
_entity_poly.pdbx_strand_id
1 'polypeptide(L)'
;MSLRPSAHVDTFARDNLPPEDQWPPLEFTLPELQFPDRLNAAVELLDRTIEEHGADRPAVLAPGGLRWTYGDLRARANQVARVLVEDLGVVPGNRVMLRSPNNPWTVAAWLG
;
A
#
# COMPACT_ATOMS: atom_id res chain seq x y z
N MET A 1 -9.42 -12.51 18.62
CA MET A 1 -8.06 -12.45 17.99
C MET A 1 -7.42 -11.15 18.46
N SER A 2 -6.39 -11.21 19.27
CA SER A 2 -5.79 -9.97 19.78
C SER A 2 -4.88 -9.36 18.70
N LEU A 3 -5.00 -8.06 18.46
CA LEU A 3 -4.13 -7.34 17.52
C LEU A 3 -2.69 -7.37 17.99
N ARG A 4 -1.79 -7.79 17.13
CA ARG A 4 -0.36 -7.79 17.40
C ARG A 4 0.22 -6.36 17.37
N PRO A 5 1.35 -6.10 18.04
CA PRO A 5 2.03 -4.82 17.93
C PRO A 5 2.32 -4.44 16.47
N SER A 6 2.12 -3.18 16.10
CA SER A 6 2.40 -2.65 14.76
C SER A 6 3.49 -1.58 14.82
N ALA A 7 4.00 -1.18 13.65
CA ALA A 7 4.94 -0.06 13.53
C ALA A 7 4.25 1.32 13.56
N HIS A 8 2.94 1.37 13.75
CA HIS A 8 2.20 2.63 13.75
C HIS A 8 2.57 3.50 14.95
N VAL A 9 2.91 4.74 14.67
CA VAL A 9 3.13 5.80 15.65
C VAL A 9 1.79 6.40 16.07
N ASP A 10 0.91 6.67 15.09
CA ASP A 10 -0.47 7.05 15.34
C ASP A 10 -1.34 5.79 15.47
N THR A 11 -1.82 5.52 16.67
CA THR A 11 -2.62 4.33 16.98
C THR A 11 -4.12 4.57 16.91
N PHE A 12 -4.57 5.78 16.56
CA PHE A 12 -5.99 6.16 16.60
C PHE A 12 -6.90 5.15 15.90
N ALA A 13 -6.57 4.73 14.68
CA ALA A 13 -7.42 3.80 13.94
C ALA A 13 -7.53 2.44 14.65
N ARG A 14 -6.42 1.96 15.20
CA ARG A 14 -6.34 0.71 15.95
C ARG A 14 -7.16 0.77 17.25
N ASP A 15 -7.06 1.89 17.96
CA ASP A 15 -7.70 2.07 19.28
C ASP A 15 -9.21 2.31 19.15
N ASN A 16 -9.68 2.63 17.94
CA ASN A 16 -11.09 2.91 17.64
C ASN A 16 -11.73 1.87 16.69
N LEU A 17 -11.17 0.67 16.61
CA LEU A 17 -11.80 -0.43 15.89
C LEU A 17 -13.09 -0.89 16.60
N PRO A 18 -14.04 -1.47 15.86
CA PRO A 18 -15.20 -2.13 16.47
C PRO A 18 -14.77 -3.22 17.45
N PRO A 19 -15.61 -3.60 18.43
CA PRO A 19 -15.37 -4.76 19.27
C PRO A 19 -15.07 -6.04 18.47
N GLU A 20 -14.19 -6.88 18.99
CA GLU A 20 -13.73 -8.08 18.27
C GLU A 20 -14.86 -9.05 17.89
N ASP A 21 -15.94 -9.10 18.67
CA ASP A 21 -17.13 -9.91 18.38
C ASP A 21 -17.93 -9.44 17.15
N GLN A 22 -17.67 -8.24 16.68
CA GLN A 22 -18.26 -7.67 15.45
C GLN A 22 -17.38 -7.85 14.21
N TRP A 23 -16.20 -8.45 14.37
CA TRP A 23 -15.30 -8.65 13.23
C TRP A 23 -15.75 -9.85 12.39
N PRO A 24 -15.60 -9.76 11.07
CA PRO A 24 -15.83 -10.93 10.23
C PRO A 24 -14.77 -12.01 10.48
N PRO A 25 -15.10 -13.29 10.26
CA PRO A 25 -14.06 -14.32 10.27
C PRO A 25 -13.05 -14.02 9.15
N LEU A 26 -11.78 -13.88 9.51
CA LEU A 26 -10.68 -13.65 8.58
C LEU A 26 -9.99 -14.99 8.29
N GLU A 27 -10.40 -15.63 7.20
CA GLU A 27 -9.88 -16.93 6.79
C GLU A 27 -8.92 -16.80 5.61
N PHE A 28 -7.63 -16.96 5.87
CA PHE A 28 -6.58 -16.97 4.86
C PHE A 28 -6.01 -18.39 4.74
N THR A 29 -6.72 -19.26 4.04
CA THR A 29 -6.38 -20.69 3.93
C THR A 29 -5.48 -21.03 2.75
N LEU A 30 -5.45 -20.16 1.73
CA LEU A 30 -4.59 -20.36 0.55
C LEU A 30 -3.13 -20.10 0.89
N PRO A 31 -2.18 -20.93 0.38
CA PRO A 31 -0.76 -20.71 0.60
C PRO A 31 -0.27 -19.32 0.18
N GLU A 32 -0.82 -18.79 -0.90
CA GLU A 32 -0.48 -17.47 -1.45
C GLU A 32 -0.93 -16.31 -0.54
N LEU A 33 -1.81 -16.57 0.41
CA LEU A 33 -2.33 -15.59 1.37
C LEU A 33 -1.69 -15.72 2.77
N GLN A 34 -0.67 -16.54 2.90
CA GLN A 34 0.10 -16.69 4.13
C GLN A 34 1.17 -15.61 4.23
N PHE A 35 0.78 -14.45 4.74
CA PHE A 35 1.70 -13.32 4.92
C PHE A 35 2.40 -13.37 6.28
N PRO A 36 3.63 -12.83 6.38
CA PRO A 36 4.33 -12.71 7.66
C PRO A 36 3.61 -11.71 8.57
N ASP A 37 3.88 -11.80 9.87
CA ASP A 37 3.29 -10.91 10.90
C ASP A 37 3.56 -9.42 10.64
N ARG A 38 4.66 -9.11 9.98
CA ARG A 38 5.05 -7.75 9.59
C ARG A 38 5.27 -7.72 8.09
N LEU A 39 4.55 -6.86 7.44
CA LEU A 39 4.53 -6.72 5.99
C LEU A 39 4.46 -5.24 5.63
N ASN A 40 5.25 -4.84 4.64
CA ASN A 40 5.01 -3.61 3.89
C ASN A 40 4.33 -4.00 2.57
N ALA A 41 3.07 -3.62 2.41
CA ALA A 41 2.28 -4.00 1.24
C ALA A 41 2.85 -3.46 -0.08
N ALA A 42 3.39 -2.25 -0.09
CA ALA A 42 4.00 -1.69 -1.29
C ALA A 42 5.27 -2.45 -1.70
N VAL A 43 6.11 -2.83 -0.74
CA VAL A 43 7.29 -3.67 -0.99
C VAL A 43 6.87 -5.02 -1.57
N GLU A 44 5.85 -5.64 -1.00
CA GLU A 44 5.34 -6.93 -1.47
C GLU A 44 4.79 -6.86 -2.91
N LEU A 45 4.05 -5.80 -3.22
CA LEU A 45 3.40 -5.64 -4.52
C LEU A 45 4.32 -5.07 -5.60
N LEU A 46 5.28 -4.21 -5.26
CA LEU A 46 6.15 -3.54 -6.22
C LEU A 46 7.57 -4.10 -6.22
N ASP A 47 8.26 -4.02 -5.10
CA ASP A 47 9.70 -4.34 -5.06
C ASP A 47 9.94 -5.81 -5.35
N ARG A 48 9.18 -6.72 -4.73
CA ARG A 48 9.26 -8.15 -5.02
C ARG A 48 8.92 -8.48 -6.46
N THR A 49 7.86 -7.89 -7.01
CA THR A 49 7.50 -8.10 -8.42
C THR A 49 8.61 -7.65 -9.36
N ILE A 50 9.30 -6.54 -9.03
CA ILE A 50 10.44 -6.04 -9.81
C ILE A 50 11.63 -7.00 -9.70
N GLU A 51 11.94 -7.49 -8.51
CA GLU A 51 13.03 -8.44 -8.27
C GLU A 51 12.83 -9.75 -9.03
N GLU A 52 11.61 -10.27 -9.04
CA GLU A 52 11.28 -11.54 -9.67
C GLU A 52 11.10 -11.46 -11.19
N HIS A 53 10.59 -10.34 -11.69
CA HIS A 53 10.11 -10.24 -13.07
C HIS A 53 10.69 -9.07 -13.87
N GLY A 54 11.49 -8.20 -13.26
CA GLY A 54 12.10 -7.03 -13.89
C GLY A 54 11.21 -5.78 -13.85
N ALA A 55 11.87 -4.63 -13.93
CA ALA A 55 11.23 -3.32 -13.80
C ALA A 55 10.47 -2.86 -15.07
N ASP A 56 10.81 -3.43 -16.23
CA ASP A 56 10.32 -2.95 -17.53
C ASP A 56 8.95 -3.49 -17.93
N ARG A 57 8.38 -4.41 -17.12
CA ARG A 57 7.04 -4.94 -17.39
C ARG A 57 5.98 -3.85 -17.25
N PRO A 58 4.92 -3.89 -18.08
CA PRO A 58 3.79 -2.96 -17.94
C PRO A 58 3.08 -3.17 -16.60
N ALA A 59 2.86 -2.10 -15.87
CA ALA A 59 2.12 -2.10 -14.61
C ALA A 59 0.79 -1.37 -14.72
N VAL A 60 0.76 -0.21 -15.35
CA VAL A 60 -0.44 0.61 -15.49
C VAL A 60 -0.60 1.06 -16.94
N LEU A 61 -1.79 0.87 -17.48
CA LEU A 61 -2.19 1.33 -18.79
C LEU A 61 -3.37 2.29 -18.65
N ALA A 62 -3.33 3.41 -19.37
CA ALA A 62 -4.40 4.40 -19.33
C ALA A 62 -4.75 4.89 -20.74
N PRO A 63 -5.96 5.46 -20.94
CA PRO A 63 -6.35 6.06 -22.21
C PRO A 63 -5.34 7.10 -22.72
N GLY A 64 -5.27 7.26 -24.02
CA GLY A 64 -4.30 8.17 -24.66
C GLY A 64 -2.90 7.58 -24.83
N GLY A 65 -2.74 6.27 -24.63
CA GLY A 65 -1.48 5.56 -24.81
C GLY A 65 -0.51 5.70 -23.63
N LEU A 66 -0.94 6.27 -22.51
CA LEU A 66 -0.11 6.35 -21.32
C LEU A 66 0.17 4.95 -20.77
N ARG A 67 1.44 4.65 -20.56
CA ARG A 67 1.91 3.37 -20.06
C ARG A 67 3.01 3.59 -19.03
N TRP A 68 2.82 3.04 -17.85
CA TRP A 68 3.87 2.96 -16.83
C TRP A 68 4.34 1.52 -16.66
N THR A 69 5.63 1.36 -16.52
CA THR A 69 6.25 0.10 -16.09
C THR A 69 6.15 -0.05 -14.58
N TYR A 70 6.52 -1.22 -14.06
CA TYR A 70 6.66 -1.42 -12.60
C TYR A 70 7.72 -0.49 -12.02
N GLY A 71 8.83 -0.26 -12.74
CA GLY A 71 9.86 0.71 -12.36
C GLY A 71 9.32 2.14 -12.27
N ASP A 72 8.54 2.58 -13.26
CA ASP A 72 7.88 3.88 -13.24
C ASP A 72 6.94 4.01 -12.05
N LEU A 73 6.09 3.00 -11.83
CA LEU A 73 5.13 3.01 -10.72
C LEU A 73 5.84 3.09 -9.38
N ARG A 74 6.91 2.32 -9.17
CA ARG A 74 7.73 2.41 -7.95
C ARG A 74 8.34 3.80 -7.77
N ALA A 75 8.89 4.39 -8.81
CA ALA A 75 9.44 5.73 -8.73
C ALA A 75 8.38 6.77 -8.35
N ARG A 76 7.17 6.68 -8.91
CA ARG A 76 6.06 7.59 -8.60
C ARG A 76 5.53 7.36 -7.19
N ALA A 77 5.37 6.12 -6.73
CA ALA A 77 4.99 5.81 -5.35
C ALA A 77 5.98 6.40 -4.36
N ASN A 78 7.28 6.25 -4.61
CA ASN A 78 8.33 6.84 -3.77
C ASN A 78 8.30 8.38 -3.76
N GLN A 79 7.97 9.02 -4.87
CA GLN A 79 7.77 10.49 -4.91
C GLN A 79 6.60 10.92 -4.02
N VAL A 80 5.47 10.20 -4.09
CA VAL A 80 4.32 10.48 -3.22
C VAL A 80 4.66 10.25 -1.75
N ALA A 81 5.31 9.12 -1.42
CA ALA A 81 5.74 8.83 -0.06
C ALA A 81 6.64 9.94 0.51
N ARG A 82 7.57 10.45 -0.30
CA ARG A 82 8.45 11.54 0.10
C ARG A 82 7.67 12.82 0.42
N VAL A 83 6.73 13.22 -0.42
CA VAL A 83 5.86 14.39 -0.15
C VAL A 83 5.06 14.19 1.13
N LEU A 84 4.49 13.01 1.34
CA LEU A 84 3.72 12.71 2.55
C LEU A 84 4.59 12.86 3.81
N VAL A 85 5.81 12.33 3.79
CA VAL A 85 6.68 12.31 4.96
C VAL A 85 7.41 13.66 5.14
N GLU A 86 8.06 14.16 4.09
CA GLU A 86 8.97 15.32 4.20
C GLU A 86 8.21 16.66 4.18
N ASP A 87 7.17 16.79 3.34
CA ASP A 87 6.45 18.06 3.20
C ASP A 87 5.21 18.13 4.12
N LEU A 88 4.51 17.01 4.32
CA LEU A 88 3.25 16.98 5.08
C LEU A 88 3.39 16.38 6.49
N GLY A 89 4.55 15.84 6.84
CA GLY A 89 4.83 15.30 8.17
C GLY A 89 3.98 14.07 8.54
N VAL A 90 3.51 13.32 7.55
CA VAL A 90 2.74 12.09 7.76
C VAL A 90 3.62 11.05 8.44
N VAL A 91 3.09 10.43 9.49
CA VAL A 91 3.77 9.37 10.22
C VAL A 91 2.99 8.04 10.09
N PRO A 92 3.66 6.89 10.29
CA PRO A 92 2.97 5.60 10.24
C PRO A 92 1.74 5.54 11.15
N GLY A 93 0.62 5.10 10.60
CA GLY A 93 -0.68 5.05 11.28
C GLY A 93 -1.60 6.23 10.98
N ASN A 94 -1.10 7.34 10.41
CA ASN A 94 -1.97 8.41 9.93
C ASN A 94 -2.89 7.90 8.81
N ARG A 95 -4.09 8.50 8.72
CA ARG A 95 -5.08 8.19 7.67
C ARG A 95 -4.95 9.21 6.56
N VAL A 96 -4.76 8.72 5.35
CA VAL A 96 -4.72 9.55 4.14
C VAL A 96 -5.96 9.24 3.31
N MET A 97 -6.74 10.27 3.00
CA MET A 97 -7.91 10.13 2.15
C MET A 97 -7.54 10.37 0.69
N LEU A 98 -7.79 9.39 -0.16
CA LEU A 98 -7.63 9.53 -1.61
C LEU A 98 -8.99 9.85 -2.25
N ARG A 99 -9.06 10.99 -2.93
CA ARG A 99 -10.20 11.36 -3.77
C ARG A 99 -9.68 11.80 -5.13
N SER A 100 -9.78 10.91 -6.09
CA SER A 100 -9.22 11.10 -7.43
C SER A 100 -10.05 10.33 -8.46
N PRO A 101 -10.13 10.78 -9.71
CA PRO A 101 -10.60 9.94 -10.81
C PRO A 101 -9.64 8.75 -11.00
N ASN A 102 -10.10 7.72 -11.71
CA ASN A 102 -9.26 6.58 -12.08
C ASN A 102 -8.16 7.03 -13.06
N ASN A 103 -6.97 7.21 -12.53
CA ASN A 103 -5.78 7.53 -13.30
C ASN A 103 -4.53 6.87 -12.64
N PRO A 104 -3.41 6.81 -13.36
CA PRO A 104 -2.20 6.17 -12.84
C PRO A 104 -1.66 6.77 -11.54
N TRP A 105 -1.85 8.06 -11.31
CA TRP A 105 -1.41 8.71 -10.08
C TRP A 105 -2.19 8.28 -8.84
N THR A 106 -3.46 7.88 -9.02
CA THR A 106 -4.24 7.29 -7.91
C THR A 106 -3.59 6.00 -7.42
N VAL A 107 -3.10 5.17 -8.33
CA VAL A 107 -2.38 3.93 -7.99
C VAL A 107 -1.07 4.25 -7.27
N ALA A 108 -0.30 5.22 -7.79
CA ALA A 108 0.95 5.64 -7.14
C ALA A 108 0.71 6.22 -5.74
N ALA A 109 -0.35 7.02 -5.57
CA ALA A 109 -0.70 7.60 -4.28
C ALA A 109 -1.21 6.55 -3.27
N TRP A 110 -1.85 5.49 -3.74
CA TRP A 110 -2.29 4.40 -2.88
C TRP A 110 -1.13 3.53 -2.38
N LEU A 111 -0.09 3.38 -3.18
CA LEU A 111 1.10 2.58 -2.84
C LEU A 111 2.18 3.38 -2.11
N GLY A 112 2.21 4.70 -2.27
CA GLY A 112 3.12 5.60 -1.54
C GLY A 112 2.70 5.80 -0.11
#